data_d4f315c8da3537cdfdb0222a75e4c438
#
_entry.id   d4f315c8da3537cdfdb0222a75e4c438
#
_cell.length_a   1.000
_cell.length_b   1.000
_cell.length_c   1.000
_cell.angle_alpha   90.00
_cell.angle_beta   90.00
_cell.angle_gamma   90.00
#
_symmetry.space_group_name_H-M   'P 1'
#
loop_
_entity.id
_entity.type
_entity.pdbx_description
1 polymer ?
#
loop_
_entity_poly.entity_id
_entity_poly.type
_entity_poly.pdbx_seq_one_letter_code
_entity_poly.pdbx_strand_id
1 'polypeptide(L)'
;MTKRTDIRNIAIIAHVDHGKTTLVDELLKQSSTLDARAHLDERAMDSNDIEKERGITILAKNTAVDYKGTRINILDTPGHADFGGEVERILSMVDGVVLVVDAYEGTMPQTRFVLKKALEQGVVPVVVVNKIDKPAARPAEVVDEVLELFIELGADNDQIEFPVVYASALNGTSSASDDPADQEDSMDAIFDAVLDHIPAPEDNSDEPLQFQVSLLDYNDYVGRIGICLLYTSPSPR
;
A
#
# COMPACT_ATOMS: atom_id res chain seq x y z
N MET A 1 -8.98 -9.69 -23.34
CA MET A 1 -8.63 -10.43 -22.13
C MET A 1 -9.62 -10.02 -21.06
N THR A 2 -10.19 -10.99 -20.36
CA THR A 2 -11.07 -10.73 -19.22
C THR A 2 -10.22 -10.29 -18.03
N LYS A 3 -10.76 -9.45 -17.15
CA LYS A 3 -10.05 -8.98 -15.95
C LYS A 3 -10.73 -9.48 -14.67
N ARG A 4 -9.95 -9.78 -13.65
CA ARG A 4 -10.41 -10.14 -12.30
C ARG A 4 -10.81 -8.89 -11.52
N THR A 5 -12.02 -8.37 -11.79
CA THR A 5 -12.51 -7.14 -11.14
C THR A 5 -12.75 -7.28 -9.64
N ASP A 6 -12.77 -8.52 -9.16
CA ASP A 6 -12.95 -8.89 -7.75
C ASP A 6 -11.64 -8.84 -6.92
N ILE A 7 -10.49 -8.51 -7.55
CA ILE A 7 -9.20 -8.46 -6.89
C ILE A 7 -8.45 -7.19 -7.26
N ARG A 8 -7.66 -6.64 -6.30
CA ARG A 8 -6.62 -5.63 -6.49
C ARG A 8 -5.38 -6.03 -5.71
N ASN A 9 -4.20 -5.81 -6.30
CA ASN A 9 -2.92 -6.06 -5.65
C ASN A 9 -2.18 -4.74 -5.54
N ILE A 10 -1.91 -4.29 -4.32
CA ILE A 10 -1.25 -3.01 -4.06
C ILE A 10 -0.06 -3.19 -3.13
N ALA A 11 0.98 -2.37 -3.31
CA ALA A 11 2.04 -2.19 -2.33
C ALA A 11 1.88 -0.83 -1.65
N ILE A 12 2.21 -0.75 -0.36
CA ILE A 12 2.25 0.52 0.36
C ILE A 12 3.70 0.95 0.53
N ILE A 13 4.02 2.13 0.04
CA ILE A 13 5.34 2.76 0.08
C ILE A 13 5.26 4.00 0.97
N ALA A 14 6.17 4.12 1.91
CA ALA A 14 6.29 5.32 2.74
C ALA A 14 7.72 5.49 3.24
N HIS A 15 8.08 6.73 3.56
CA HIS A 15 9.24 6.98 4.42
C HIS A 15 8.97 6.52 5.85
N VAL A 16 10.04 6.25 6.60
CA VAL A 16 9.96 5.99 8.05
C VAL A 16 9.22 7.15 8.71
N ASP A 17 8.34 6.84 9.66
CA ASP A 17 7.51 7.81 10.40
C ASP A 17 6.44 8.58 9.59
N HIS A 18 6.25 8.34 8.29
CA HIS A 18 5.13 8.92 7.52
C HIS A 18 3.76 8.30 7.87
N GLY A 19 3.73 7.30 8.76
CA GLY A 19 2.50 6.71 9.28
C GLY A 19 1.98 5.52 8.48
N LYS A 20 2.86 4.82 7.75
CA LYS A 20 2.51 3.63 6.97
C LYS A 20 1.81 2.55 7.81
N THR A 21 2.43 2.11 8.91
CA THR A 21 1.89 1.08 9.80
C THR A 21 0.55 1.50 10.38
N THR A 22 0.43 2.75 10.85
CA THR A 22 -0.83 3.30 11.39
C THR A 22 -1.92 3.32 10.32
N LEU A 23 -1.57 3.68 9.07
CA LEU A 23 -2.52 3.67 7.95
C LEU A 23 -3.00 2.24 7.65
N VAL A 24 -2.10 1.27 7.57
CA VAL A 24 -2.46 -0.13 7.32
C VAL A 24 -3.34 -0.69 8.44
N ASP A 25 -2.99 -0.43 9.69
CA ASP A 25 -3.80 -0.84 10.85
C ASP A 25 -5.21 -0.25 10.78
N GLU A 26 -5.34 1.03 10.38
CA GLU A 26 -6.64 1.69 10.29
C GLU A 26 -7.46 1.17 9.09
N LEU A 27 -6.83 0.93 7.95
CA LEU A 27 -7.47 0.27 6.81
C LEU A 27 -8.00 -1.13 7.19
N LEU A 28 -7.24 -1.88 7.98
CA LEU A 28 -7.67 -3.19 8.48
C LEU A 28 -8.86 -3.09 9.44
N LYS A 29 -8.82 -2.15 10.38
CA LYS A 29 -9.90 -1.96 11.36
C LYS A 29 -11.23 -1.57 10.72
N GLN A 30 -11.17 -0.67 9.73
CA GLN A 30 -12.37 -0.15 9.07
C GLN A 30 -12.87 -1.05 7.94
N SER A 31 -12.07 -2.01 7.50
CA SER A 31 -12.51 -3.00 6.53
C SER A 31 -13.48 -4.01 7.16
N SER A 32 -14.42 -4.53 6.36
CA SER A 32 -15.36 -5.58 6.79
C SER A 32 -14.71 -6.94 7.07
N THR A 33 -13.37 -7.03 6.92
CA THR A 33 -12.60 -8.29 7.00
C THR A 33 -12.41 -8.79 8.43
N LEU A 34 -12.48 -7.90 9.42
CA LEU A 34 -12.29 -8.28 10.81
C LEU A 34 -13.60 -8.63 11.46
N ASP A 35 -13.71 -9.87 11.95
CA ASP A 35 -14.76 -10.24 12.89
C ASP A 35 -14.75 -9.25 14.07
N ALA A 36 -15.91 -8.73 14.45
CA ALA A 36 -16.08 -7.77 15.56
C ALA A 36 -15.52 -8.25 16.93
N ARG A 37 -14.94 -9.44 16.98
CA ARG A 37 -14.30 -10.07 18.14
C ARG A 37 -12.78 -10.13 18.07
N ALA A 38 -12.16 -9.79 16.94
CA ALA A 38 -10.70 -9.73 16.84
C ALA A 38 -10.21 -8.41 17.45
N HIS A 39 -9.74 -8.44 18.68
CA HIS A 39 -8.90 -7.36 19.21
C HIS A 39 -7.60 -7.38 18.45
N LEU A 40 -7.42 -6.45 17.50
CA LEU A 40 -6.09 -6.17 16.97
C LEU A 40 -5.29 -5.46 18.04
N ASP A 41 -4.16 -6.06 18.44
CA ASP A 41 -3.13 -5.33 19.17
C ASP A 41 -2.66 -4.15 18.28
N GLU A 42 -2.35 -3.02 18.91
CA GLU A 42 -1.70 -1.90 18.21
C GLU A 42 -0.47 -2.44 17.45
N ARG A 43 -0.35 -2.07 16.17
CA ARG A 43 0.67 -2.59 15.26
C ARG A 43 0.53 -4.10 14.97
N ALA A 44 -0.68 -4.55 14.63
CA ALA A 44 -0.95 -5.94 14.29
C ALA A 44 -0.02 -6.50 13.20
N MET A 45 0.48 -5.61 12.33
CA MET A 45 1.42 -5.97 11.26
C MET A 45 2.88 -6.08 11.75
N ASP A 46 3.27 -5.43 12.85
CA ASP A 46 4.64 -5.50 13.38
C ASP A 46 4.79 -6.68 14.35
N SER A 47 5.01 -7.88 13.81
CA SER A 47 5.09 -9.13 14.60
C SER A 47 6.46 -9.39 15.24
N ASN A 48 7.51 -8.69 14.80
CA ASN A 48 8.87 -8.87 15.30
C ASN A 48 9.18 -7.86 16.41
N ASP A 49 9.76 -8.31 17.52
CA ASP A 49 10.13 -7.45 18.65
C ASP A 49 11.03 -6.27 18.25
N ILE A 50 11.92 -6.48 17.27
CA ILE A 50 12.81 -5.44 16.73
C ILE A 50 12.02 -4.38 15.93
N GLU A 51 11.01 -4.78 15.17
CA GLU A 51 10.13 -3.87 14.45
C GLU A 51 9.31 -3.00 15.42
N LYS A 52 8.77 -3.63 16.47
CA LYS A 52 8.02 -2.93 17.53
C LYS A 52 8.89 -1.94 18.30
N GLU A 53 10.13 -2.33 18.65
CA GLU A 53 11.07 -1.50 19.39
C GLU A 53 11.54 -0.29 18.56
N ARG A 54 11.84 -0.51 17.26
CA ARG A 54 12.37 0.53 16.36
C ARG A 54 11.30 1.30 15.61
N GLY A 55 10.07 0.82 15.57
CA GLY A 55 8.97 1.45 14.83
C GLY A 55 9.13 1.39 13.30
N ILE A 56 9.91 0.42 12.78
CA ILE A 56 10.17 0.27 11.34
C ILE A 56 9.74 -1.11 10.86
N THR A 57 9.19 -1.19 9.65
CA THR A 57 8.94 -2.47 8.97
C THR A 57 10.25 -2.99 8.38
N ILE A 58 10.67 -4.18 8.78
CA ILE A 58 11.89 -4.84 8.29
C ILE A 58 11.54 -5.90 7.26
N LEU A 59 10.50 -6.70 7.54
CA LEU A 59 10.05 -7.77 6.65
C LEU A 59 8.78 -7.34 5.93
N ALA A 60 8.73 -7.64 4.64
CA ALA A 60 7.52 -7.47 3.86
C ALA A 60 6.41 -8.36 4.42
N LYS A 61 5.22 -7.80 4.57
CA LYS A 61 4.04 -8.51 5.07
C LYS A 61 2.92 -8.43 4.06
N ASN A 62 2.15 -9.48 3.99
CA ASN A 62 0.97 -9.55 3.14
C ASN A 62 -0.28 -9.59 4.01
N THR A 63 -1.21 -8.72 3.73
CA THR A 63 -2.56 -8.73 4.30
C THR A 63 -3.59 -8.52 3.21
N ALA A 64 -4.86 -8.72 3.53
CA ALA A 64 -5.92 -8.48 2.58
C ALA A 64 -7.14 -7.90 3.29
N VAL A 65 -7.84 -7.01 2.62
CA VAL A 65 -9.11 -6.42 3.05
C VAL A 65 -10.17 -6.66 2.00
N ASP A 66 -11.41 -6.82 2.44
CA ASP A 66 -12.56 -6.92 1.54
C ASP A 66 -13.35 -5.61 1.59
N TYR A 67 -13.47 -4.93 0.44
CA TYR A 67 -14.16 -3.66 0.31
C TYR A 67 -15.06 -3.65 -0.93
N LYS A 68 -16.34 -3.32 -0.76
CA LYS A 68 -17.37 -3.29 -1.83
C LYS A 68 -17.36 -4.54 -2.72
N GLY A 69 -17.08 -5.71 -2.15
CA GLY A 69 -17.04 -6.99 -2.88
C GLY A 69 -15.75 -7.25 -3.64
N THR A 70 -14.76 -6.39 -3.52
CA THR A 70 -13.40 -6.55 -4.08
C THR A 70 -12.43 -6.87 -2.97
N ARG A 71 -11.58 -7.88 -3.20
CA ARG A 71 -10.48 -8.22 -2.29
C ARG A 71 -9.24 -7.42 -2.67
N ILE A 72 -8.78 -6.59 -1.76
CA ILE A 72 -7.58 -5.78 -1.91
C ILE A 72 -6.45 -6.45 -1.13
N ASN A 73 -5.47 -7.01 -1.84
CA ASN A 73 -4.24 -7.55 -1.26
C ASN A 73 -3.26 -6.41 -1.05
N ILE A 74 -2.81 -6.24 0.18
CA ILE A 74 -1.90 -5.17 0.60
C ILE A 74 -0.56 -5.80 0.95
N LEU A 75 0.49 -5.43 0.21
CA LEU A 75 1.86 -5.80 0.51
C LEU A 75 2.55 -4.62 1.17
N ASP A 76 2.93 -4.79 2.44
CA ASP A 76 3.68 -3.78 3.17
C ASP A 76 5.16 -3.84 2.80
N THR A 77 5.72 -2.74 2.30
CA THR A 77 7.11 -2.68 1.88
C THR A 77 8.02 -2.15 2.99
N PRO A 78 9.24 -2.69 3.13
CA PRO A 78 10.25 -2.06 3.97
C PRO A 78 10.51 -0.62 3.50
N GLY A 79 10.53 0.33 4.44
CA GLY A 79 10.75 1.75 4.11
C GLY A 79 12.22 2.13 3.88
N HIS A 80 13.17 1.22 4.04
CA HIS A 80 14.61 1.50 4.01
C HIS A 80 15.27 1.02 2.71
N ALA A 81 16.15 1.86 2.14
CA ALA A 81 16.84 1.57 0.86
C ALA A 81 17.72 0.30 0.89
N ASP A 82 18.13 -0.17 2.06
CA ASP A 82 18.94 -1.39 2.23
C ASP A 82 18.21 -2.68 1.79
N PHE A 83 16.88 -2.63 1.68
CA PHE A 83 16.02 -3.77 1.30
C PHE A 83 15.62 -3.76 -0.18
N GLY A 84 16.44 -3.17 -1.05
CA GLY A 84 16.11 -2.99 -2.48
C GLY A 84 15.68 -4.27 -3.22
N GLY A 85 16.29 -5.41 -2.91
CA GLY A 85 15.91 -6.70 -3.52
C GLY A 85 14.52 -7.22 -3.09
N GLU A 86 14.09 -6.92 -1.86
CA GLU A 86 12.74 -7.22 -1.39
C GLU A 86 11.72 -6.31 -2.05
N VAL A 87 12.02 -5.01 -2.13
CA VAL A 87 11.16 -4.03 -2.80
C VAL A 87 10.89 -4.42 -4.25
N GLU A 88 11.92 -4.79 -5.03
CA GLU A 88 11.74 -5.22 -6.42
C GLU A 88 10.83 -6.45 -6.55
N ARG A 89 10.98 -7.43 -5.63
CA ARG A 89 10.10 -8.61 -5.62
C ARG A 89 8.65 -8.26 -5.29
N ILE A 90 8.42 -7.36 -4.34
CA ILE A 90 7.08 -6.92 -3.97
C ILE A 90 6.44 -6.19 -5.15
N LEU A 91 7.16 -5.25 -5.75
CA LEU A 91 6.65 -4.47 -6.88
C LEU A 91 6.30 -5.34 -8.09
N SER A 92 6.97 -6.48 -8.28
CA SER A 92 6.61 -7.43 -9.35
C SER A 92 5.32 -8.21 -9.09
N MET A 93 4.73 -8.10 -7.90
CA MET A 93 3.50 -8.80 -7.51
C MET A 93 2.27 -7.90 -7.47
N VAL A 94 2.41 -6.61 -7.74
CA VAL A 94 1.33 -5.63 -7.56
C VAL A 94 1.01 -4.91 -8.86
N ASP A 95 -0.23 -4.46 -8.95
CA ASP A 95 -0.74 -3.70 -10.09
C ASP A 95 -0.67 -2.19 -9.83
N GLY A 96 -0.55 -1.79 -8.57
CA GLY A 96 -0.44 -0.40 -8.17
C GLY A 96 0.29 -0.20 -6.85
N VAL A 97 0.64 1.05 -6.57
CA VAL A 97 1.30 1.46 -5.32
C VAL A 97 0.55 2.60 -4.66
N VAL A 98 0.45 2.52 -3.34
CA VAL A 98 -0.03 3.61 -2.50
C VAL A 98 1.19 4.27 -1.87
N LEU A 99 1.50 5.49 -2.31
CA LEU A 99 2.59 6.31 -1.79
C LEU A 99 2.07 7.17 -0.64
N VAL A 100 2.53 6.90 0.59
CA VAL A 100 2.15 7.67 1.78
C VAL A 100 3.19 8.73 2.08
N VAL A 101 2.79 9.98 2.10
CA VAL A 101 3.66 11.15 2.34
C VAL A 101 3.11 11.95 3.53
N ASP A 102 3.97 12.33 4.46
CA ASP A 102 3.59 13.21 5.58
C ASP A 102 3.30 14.63 5.06
N ALA A 103 2.14 15.19 5.42
CA ALA A 103 1.68 16.51 4.99
C ALA A 103 2.58 17.68 5.45
N TYR A 104 3.49 17.46 6.40
CA TYR A 104 4.44 18.46 6.87
C TYR A 104 5.85 18.22 6.29
N GLU A 105 6.36 16.98 6.35
CA GLU A 105 7.72 16.68 5.93
C GLU A 105 7.90 16.65 4.41
N GLY A 106 6.86 16.23 3.68
CA GLY A 106 6.91 16.12 2.23
C GLY A 106 7.69 14.91 1.73
N THR A 107 8.30 15.03 0.55
CA THR A 107 9.06 13.93 -0.07
C THR A 107 10.44 13.75 0.58
N MET A 108 10.82 12.50 0.84
CA MET A 108 12.09 12.14 1.49
C MET A 108 13.00 11.32 0.56
N PRO A 109 14.33 11.42 0.69
CA PRO A 109 15.29 10.76 -0.21
C PRO A 109 15.14 9.24 -0.30
N GLN A 110 14.75 8.58 0.79
CA GLN A 110 14.58 7.11 0.83
C GLN A 110 13.39 6.64 -0.03
N THR A 111 12.30 7.41 -0.03
CA THR A 111 11.13 7.16 -0.87
C THR A 111 11.47 7.20 -2.35
N ARG A 112 12.43 8.04 -2.74
CA ARG A 112 12.89 8.21 -4.12
C ARG A 112 13.33 6.90 -4.77
N PHE A 113 14.09 6.07 -4.04
CA PHE A 113 14.57 4.80 -4.57
C PHE A 113 13.43 3.83 -4.86
N VAL A 114 12.53 3.65 -3.88
CA VAL A 114 11.40 2.72 -4.00
C VAL A 114 10.43 3.18 -5.09
N LEU A 115 10.13 4.48 -5.11
CA LEU A 115 9.25 5.08 -6.11
C LEU A 115 9.82 4.94 -7.53
N LYS A 116 11.12 5.19 -7.71
CA LYS A 116 11.79 4.98 -9.00
C LYS A 116 11.60 3.55 -9.52
N LYS A 117 11.77 2.56 -8.65
CA LYS A 117 11.58 1.14 -9.01
C LYS A 117 10.12 0.83 -9.37
N ALA A 118 9.17 1.44 -8.66
CA ALA A 118 7.74 1.30 -8.97
C ALA A 118 7.40 1.88 -10.36
N LEU A 119 7.88 3.10 -10.64
CA LEU A 119 7.66 3.75 -11.94
C LEU A 119 8.32 2.99 -13.09
N GLU A 120 9.56 2.48 -12.91
CA GLU A 120 10.26 1.65 -13.90
C GLU A 120 9.49 0.37 -14.25
N GLN A 121 8.68 -0.18 -13.34
CA GLN A 121 7.85 -1.36 -13.56
C GLN A 121 6.46 -1.04 -14.12
N GLY A 122 6.13 0.24 -14.29
CA GLY A 122 4.85 0.68 -14.86
C GLY A 122 3.65 0.46 -13.93
N VAL A 123 3.87 0.35 -12.61
CA VAL A 123 2.76 0.24 -11.65
C VAL A 123 2.06 1.59 -11.49
N VAL A 124 0.73 1.55 -11.29
CA VAL A 124 -0.09 2.76 -11.16
C VAL A 124 0.02 3.34 -9.75
N PRO A 125 0.39 4.62 -9.59
CA PRO A 125 0.50 5.26 -8.28
C PRO A 125 -0.84 5.85 -7.81
N VAL A 126 -1.08 5.75 -6.50
CA VAL A 126 -2.07 6.53 -5.73
C VAL A 126 -1.31 7.23 -4.62
N VAL A 127 -1.49 8.54 -4.46
CA VAL A 127 -0.79 9.31 -3.43
C VAL A 127 -1.71 9.57 -2.25
N VAL A 128 -1.23 9.26 -1.04
CA VAL A 128 -1.93 9.57 0.22
C VAL A 128 -1.10 10.57 1.00
N VAL A 129 -1.61 11.79 1.12
CA VAL A 129 -1.05 12.85 1.96
C VAL A 129 -1.59 12.65 3.37
N ASN A 130 -0.77 12.08 4.24
CA ASN A 130 -1.14 11.69 5.61
C ASN A 130 -0.79 12.77 6.62
N LYS A 131 -1.46 12.72 7.78
CA LYS A 131 -1.26 13.63 8.93
C LYS A 131 -1.67 15.07 8.63
N ILE A 132 -2.72 15.28 7.84
CA ILE A 132 -3.26 16.61 7.56
C ILE A 132 -3.85 17.32 8.79
N ASP A 133 -4.09 16.57 9.86
CA ASP A 133 -4.51 17.06 11.18
C ASP A 133 -3.44 17.90 11.89
N LYS A 134 -2.18 17.83 11.47
CA LYS A 134 -1.10 18.60 12.08
C LYS A 134 -1.25 20.10 11.79
N PRO A 135 -1.06 20.99 12.79
CA PRO A 135 -1.18 22.44 12.59
C PRO A 135 -0.22 23.05 11.56
N ALA A 136 0.90 22.35 11.29
CA ALA A 136 1.92 22.78 10.33
C ALA A 136 1.82 22.02 8.99
N ALA A 137 0.72 21.30 8.75
CA ALA A 137 0.51 20.61 7.49
C ALA A 137 0.43 21.61 6.31
N ARG A 138 1.03 21.23 5.18
CA ARG A 138 1.08 22.00 3.94
C ARG A 138 0.74 21.09 2.74
N PRO A 139 -0.47 20.52 2.72
CA PRO A 139 -0.80 19.44 1.80
C PRO A 139 -0.63 19.82 0.33
N ALA A 140 -1.03 21.03 -0.08
CA ALA A 140 -0.88 21.48 -1.46
C ALA A 140 0.59 21.54 -1.92
N GLU A 141 1.49 22.10 -1.08
CA GLU A 141 2.92 22.15 -1.37
C GLU A 141 3.54 20.75 -1.46
N VAL A 142 3.07 19.83 -0.60
CA VAL A 142 3.55 18.42 -0.61
C VAL A 142 3.13 17.71 -1.89
N VAL A 143 1.93 17.97 -2.41
CA VAL A 143 1.50 17.42 -3.71
C VAL A 143 2.39 17.94 -4.84
N ASP A 144 2.74 19.21 -4.84
CA ASP A 144 3.67 19.79 -5.82
C ASP A 144 5.07 19.14 -5.71
N GLU A 145 5.59 18.93 -4.50
CA GLU A 145 6.85 18.22 -4.27
C GLU A 145 6.81 16.77 -4.79
N VAL A 146 5.68 16.07 -4.60
CA VAL A 146 5.48 14.72 -5.13
C VAL A 146 5.48 14.75 -6.65
N LEU A 147 4.77 15.69 -7.27
CA LEU A 147 4.72 15.85 -8.72
C LEU A 147 6.12 16.13 -9.30
N GLU A 148 6.88 17.04 -8.69
CA GLU A 148 8.26 17.32 -9.08
C GLU A 148 9.13 16.05 -8.98
N LEU A 149 8.97 15.27 -7.92
CA LEU A 149 9.70 14.02 -7.73
C LEU A 149 9.36 12.99 -8.83
N PHE A 150 8.09 12.86 -9.22
CA PHE A 150 7.67 11.96 -10.29
C PHE A 150 8.30 12.37 -11.63
N ILE A 151 8.29 13.66 -11.96
CA ILE A 151 8.91 14.20 -13.17
C ILE A 151 10.42 13.94 -13.17
N GLU A 152 11.12 14.19 -12.05
CA GLU A 152 12.56 13.93 -11.92
C GLU A 152 12.92 12.44 -12.08
N LEU A 153 12.03 11.55 -11.66
CA LEU A 153 12.22 10.10 -11.78
C LEU A 153 11.85 9.56 -13.16
N GLY A 154 11.33 10.41 -14.05
CA GLY A 154 11.00 10.04 -15.42
C GLY A 154 9.65 9.32 -15.55
N ALA A 155 8.69 9.64 -14.69
CA ALA A 155 7.32 9.15 -14.79
C ALA A 155 6.70 9.54 -16.16
N ASP A 156 5.88 8.66 -16.70
CA ASP A 156 5.12 8.93 -17.92
C ASP A 156 3.86 9.79 -17.64
N ASN A 157 3.14 10.17 -18.68
CA ASN A 157 1.98 11.04 -18.54
C ASN A 157 0.87 10.41 -17.70
N ASP A 158 0.66 9.11 -17.80
CA ASP A 158 -0.39 8.40 -17.04
C ASP A 158 -0.01 8.30 -15.56
N GLN A 159 1.29 8.19 -15.26
CA GLN A 159 1.82 8.15 -13.89
C GLN A 159 1.86 9.54 -13.21
N ILE A 160 1.94 10.62 -13.98
CA ILE A 160 1.91 12.00 -13.46
C ILE A 160 0.48 12.43 -13.07
N GLU A 161 -0.54 11.87 -13.72
CA GLU A 161 -1.97 12.11 -13.42
C GLU A 161 -2.45 11.22 -12.25
N PHE A 162 -1.66 11.11 -11.19
CA PHE A 162 -2.00 10.28 -10.04
C PHE A 162 -3.14 10.89 -9.20
N PRO A 163 -4.07 10.08 -8.67
CA PRO A 163 -5.05 10.54 -7.70
C PRO A 163 -4.39 10.86 -6.36
N VAL A 164 -4.90 11.89 -5.69
CA VAL A 164 -4.46 12.29 -4.34
C VAL A 164 -5.60 12.12 -3.36
N VAL A 165 -5.31 11.47 -2.24
CA VAL A 165 -6.21 11.35 -1.10
C VAL A 165 -5.53 11.96 0.13
N TYR A 166 -6.26 12.76 0.87
CA TYR A 166 -5.79 13.39 2.11
C TYR A 166 -6.33 12.62 3.30
N ALA A 167 -5.47 12.32 4.28
CA ALA A 167 -5.83 11.46 5.39
C ALA A 167 -5.19 11.86 6.72
N SER A 168 -5.85 11.47 7.79
CA SER A 168 -5.25 11.34 9.12
C SER A 168 -5.40 9.89 9.59
N ALA A 169 -4.36 9.09 9.37
CA ALA A 169 -4.37 7.70 9.80
C ALA A 169 -4.56 7.54 11.32
N LEU A 170 -4.10 8.52 12.10
CA LEU A 170 -4.27 8.52 13.55
C LEU A 170 -5.74 8.69 13.97
N ASN A 171 -6.47 9.54 13.24
CA ASN A 171 -7.88 9.83 13.51
C ASN A 171 -8.83 8.89 12.73
N GLY A 172 -8.32 8.10 11.80
CA GLY A 172 -9.13 7.21 10.96
C GLY A 172 -9.99 7.95 9.92
N THR A 173 -9.53 9.12 9.45
CA THR A 173 -10.28 9.97 8.53
C THR A 173 -9.58 10.10 7.18
N SER A 174 -10.37 10.25 6.10
CA SER A 174 -9.85 10.50 4.76
C SER A 174 -10.84 11.29 3.90
N SER A 175 -10.32 12.01 2.88
CA SER A 175 -11.11 12.76 1.90
C SER A 175 -10.30 12.99 0.61
N ALA A 176 -10.99 13.29 -0.47
CA ALA A 176 -10.37 13.80 -1.69
C ALA A 176 -10.04 15.32 -1.61
N SER A 177 -10.54 16.01 -0.58
CA SER A 177 -10.29 17.44 -0.32
C SER A 177 -9.09 17.62 0.61
N ASP A 178 -8.27 18.65 0.35
CA ASP A 178 -7.15 19.05 1.20
C ASP A 178 -7.58 19.86 2.43
N ASP A 179 -8.87 20.24 2.52
CA ASP A 179 -9.42 20.92 3.69
C ASP A 179 -9.64 19.92 4.85
N PRO A 180 -9.00 20.11 6.01
CA PRO A 180 -9.25 19.27 7.17
C PRO A 180 -10.70 19.22 7.64
N ALA A 181 -11.52 20.23 7.28
CA ALA A 181 -12.95 20.26 7.64
C ALA A 181 -13.80 19.32 6.79
N ASP A 182 -13.32 18.92 5.62
CA ASP A 182 -14.00 18.02 4.68
C ASP A 182 -13.65 16.54 4.90
N GLN A 183 -12.88 16.24 5.95
CA GLN A 183 -12.50 14.85 6.27
C GLN A 183 -13.71 14.05 6.75
N GLU A 184 -13.89 12.89 6.16
CA GLU A 184 -14.90 11.90 6.57
C GLU A 184 -14.31 10.95 7.62
N ASP A 185 -15.13 10.51 8.59
CA ASP A 185 -14.73 9.54 9.62
C ASP A 185 -14.64 8.12 9.04
N SER A 186 -13.94 8.00 7.92
CA SER A 186 -13.71 6.73 7.22
C SER A 186 -12.43 6.78 6.38
N MET A 187 -11.90 5.59 6.04
CA MET A 187 -10.82 5.41 5.07
C MET A 187 -11.34 5.07 3.66
N ASP A 188 -12.62 5.24 3.42
CA ASP A 188 -13.28 4.87 2.16
C ASP A 188 -12.69 5.60 0.95
N ALA A 189 -12.28 6.87 1.10
CA ALA A 189 -11.65 7.62 0.01
C ALA A 189 -10.37 6.95 -0.53
N ILE A 190 -9.59 6.29 0.34
CA ILE A 190 -8.39 5.54 -0.07
C ILE A 190 -8.78 4.27 -0.83
N PHE A 191 -9.76 3.53 -0.32
CA PHE A 191 -10.24 2.32 -0.98
C PHE A 191 -10.88 2.63 -2.34
N ASP A 192 -11.68 3.69 -2.42
CA ASP A 192 -12.29 4.12 -3.66
C ASP A 192 -11.24 4.54 -4.69
N ALA A 193 -10.23 5.32 -4.30
CA ALA A 193 -9.11 5.68 -5.17
C ALA A 193 -8.35 4.43 -5.68
N VAL A 194 -8.15 3.41 -4.84
CA VAL A 194 -7.54 2.14 -5.25
C VAL A 194 -8.41 1.40 -6.27
N LEU A 195 -9.73 1.34 -6.05
CA LEU A 195 -10.64 0.64 -6.97
C LEU A 195 -10.79 1.34 -8.32
N ASP A 196 -10.80 2.68 -8.32
CA ASP A 196 -11.04 3.49 -9.51
C ASP A 196 -9.80 3.61 -10.40
N HIS A 197 -8.61 3.69 -9.82
CA HIS A 197 -7.38 3.99 -10.56
C HIS A 197 -6.45 2.79 -10.75
N ILE A 198 -6.36 1.86 -9.78
CA ILE A 198 -5.48 0.70 -9.93
C ILE A 198 -6.17 -0.38 -10.76
N PRO A 199 -5.55 -0.85 -11.86
CA PRO A 199 -6.16 -1.83 -12.74
C PRO A 199 -6.38 -3.17 -12.05
N ALA A 200 -7.42 -3.88 -12.45
CA ALA A 200 -7.64 -5.26 -12.07
C ALA A 200 -6.66 -6.18 -12.82
N PRO A 201 -6.11 -7.22 -12.18
CA PRO A 201 -5.24 -8.19 -12.83
C PRO A 201 -5.95 -8.94 -13.96
N GLU A 202 -5.18 -9.48 -14.88
CA GLU A 202 -5.71 -10.30 -15.97
C GLU A 202 -6.27 -11.63 -15.45
N ASP A 203 -7.36 -12.07 -16.07
CA ASP A 203 -7.97 -13.37 -15.75
C ASP A 203 -7.44 -14.46 -16.71
N ASN A 204 -6.49 -15.23 -16.20
CA ASN A 204 -5.91 -16.39 -16.89
C ASN A 204 -6.27 -17.69 -16.19
N SER A 205 -7.44 -17.75 -15.50
CA SER A 205 -7.86 -18.88 -14.68
C SER A 205 -8.06 -20.19 -15.45
N ASP A 206 -8.28 -20.11 -16.76
CA ASP A 206 -8.45 -21.27 -17.64
C ASP A 206 -7.11 -21.88 -18.13
N GLU A 207 -5.99 -21.22 -17.86
CA GLU A 207 -4.66 -21.69 -18.25
C GLU A 207 -4.08 -22.70 -17.26
N PRO A 208 -3.06 -23.51 -17.64
CA PRO A 208 -2.38 -24.41 -16.72
C PRO A 208 -1.84 -23.67 -15.49
N LEU A 209 -1.87 -24.32 -14.31
CA LEU A 209 -1.42 -23.73 -13.07
C LEU A 209 -0.01 -23.15 -13.18
N GLN A 210 0.11 -21.86 -12.94
CA GLN A 210 1.37 -21.14 -12.84
C GLN A 210 1.36 -20.28 -11.58
N PHE A 211 2.36 -20.47 -10.73
CA PHE A 211 2.57 -19.63 -9.56
C PHE A 211 4.06 -19.39 -9.30
N GLN A 212 4.35 -18.27 -8.69
CA GLN A 212 5.70 -17.87 -8.31
C GLN A 212 5.75 -17.65 -6.81
N VAL A 213 6.66 -18.35 -6.12
CA VAL A 213 6.96 -18.07 -4.70
C VAL A 213 7.84 -16.84 -4.63
N SER A 214 7.34 -15.75 -4.06
CA SER A 214 8.04 -14.46 -4.01
C SER A 214 8.63 -14.17 -2.64
N LEU A 215 7.95 -14.57 -1.56
CA LEU A 215 8.40 -14.38 -0.20
C LEU A 215 8.35 -15.71 0.56
N LEU A 216 9.20 -15.83 1.57
CA LEU A 216 9.21 -16.97 2.49
C LEU A 216 8.96 -16.44 3.90
N ASP A 217 8.07 -17.12 4.61
CA ASP A 217 7.81 -16.91 6.02
C ASP A 217 8.03 -18.23 6.77
N TYR A 218 8.03 -18.19 8.09
CA TYR A 218 8.22 -19.35 8.94
C TYR A 218 7.30 -19.28 10.15
N ASN A 219 6.67 -20.41 10.43
CA ASN A 219 5.89 -20.59 11.64
C ASN A 219 6.32 -21.89 12.33
N ASP A 220 6.47 -21.87 13.64
CA ASP A 220 6.97 -23.01 14.43
C ASP A 220 6.08 -24.26 14.32
N TYR A 221 4.80 -24.09 14.01
CA TYR A 221 3.85 -25.19 13.90
C TYR A 221 3.76 -25.79 12.49
N VAL A 222 3.71 -24.95 11.45
CA VAL A 222 3.57 -25.41 10.05
C VAL A 222 4.88 -25.40 9.27
N GLY A 223 5.95 -24.84 9.83
CA GLY A 223 7.26 -24.75 9.18
C GLY A 223 7.34 -23.60 8.18
N ARG A 224 7.97 -23.85 7.02
CA ARG A 224 8.16 -22.83 5.97
C ARG A 224 6.86 -22.55 5.24
N ILE A 225 6.54 -21.26 5.11
CA ILE A 225 5.36 -20.75 4.40
C ILE A 225 5.85 -20.01 3.16
N GLY A 226 5.33 -20.35 1.98
CA GLY A 226 5.58 -19.60 0.75
C GLY A 226 4.44 -18.62 0.48
N ILE A 227 4.76 -17.34 0.33
CA ILE A 227 3.82 -16.33 -0.16
C ILE A 227 4.02 -16.25 -1.67
N CYS A 228 2.95 -16.55 -2.42
CA CYS A 228 3.02 -16.77 -3.85
C CYS A 228 2.09 -15.83 -4.60
N LEU A 229 2.53 -15.36 -5.77
CA LEU A 229 1.65 -14.81 -6.78
C LEU A 229 1.12 -15.96 -7.65
N LEU A 230 -0.21 -16.06 -7.75
CA LEU A 230 -0.90 -17.04 -8.57
C LEU A 230 -1.35 -16.36 -9.86
N TYR A 231 -0.77 -16.75 -11.01
CA TYR A 231 -1.04 -16.15 -12.31
C TYR A 231 -2.25 -16.76 -13.03
N THR A 232 -2.45 -18.07 -12.84
CA THR A 232 -3.42 -18.83 -13.62
C THR A 232 -4.34 -19.62 -12.70
N SER A 233 -4.99 -20.62 -13.08
CA SER A 233 -5.84 -21.57 -12.37
C SER A 233 -6.01 -21.34 -10.83
N PRO A 234 -7.20 -21.42 -10.25
CA PRO A 234 -7.35 -21.35 -8.80
C PRO A 234 -6.53 -22.45 -8.12
N SER A 235 -5.96 -22.13 -6.96
CA SER A 235 -5.21 -23.09 -6.15
C SER A 235 -6.02 -24.38 -5.99
N PRO A 236 -5.43 -25.56 -6.24
CA PRO A 236 -6.12 -26.82 -5.97
C PRO A 236 -6.50 -26.86 -4.48
N ARG A 237 -7.75 -27.18 -4.22
CA ARG A 237 -8.28 -27.35 -2.87
C ARG A 237 -7.79 -28.67 -2.26
#